data_8c6e4546c5085b847621f1fea2c088c5
#
_entry.id   8c6e4546c5085b847621f1fea2c088c5
#
_cell.length_a   1.000
_cell.length_b   1.000
_cell.length_c   1.000
_cell.angle_alpha   90.00
_cell.angle_beta   90.00
_cell.angle_gamma   90.00
#
_symmetry.space_group_name_H-M   'P 1'
#
loop_
_entity.id
_entity.type
_entity.pdbx_description
1 polymer ?
#
loop_
_entity_poly.entity_id
_entity_poly.type
_entity_poly.pdbx_seq_one_letter_code
_entity_poly.pdbx_strand_id
1 'polypeptide(L)'
;MTEALREVIGSLVAVMRDETALLQAGRSAEVRELAAAKLKLTARLEKLVAEAGREDANWRERMLEADSGLAALVRELQVAAAENGRMLQRRIELSRELLDAIAAEAKRLGGNRSETYAATGGVRRTELPAPISINASL
;
A
#
# COMPACT_ATOMS: atom_id res chain seq x y z
N MET A 1 13.27 -9.76 20.05
CA MET A 1 12.07 -8.95 19.66
C MET A 1 12.46 -7.64 19.00
N THR A 2 13.25 -6.81 19.67
CA THR A 2 13.67 -5.49 19.14
C THR A 2 14.43 -5.58 17.81
N GLU A 3 15.38 -6.49 17.70
CA GLU A 3 16.14 -6.69 16.46
C GLU A 3 15.26 -7.16 15.30
N ALA A 4 14.34 -8.09 15.58
CA ALA A 4 13.39 -8.56 14.57
C ALA A 4 12.48 -7.44 14.08
N LEU A 5 12.03 -6.56 14.98
CA LEU A 5 11.25 -5.38 14.63
C LEU A 5 12.05 -4.40 13.79
N ARG A 6 13.29 -4.12 14.14
CA ARG A 6 14.17 -3.25 13.36
C ARG A 6 14.35 -3.76 11.93
N GLU A 7 14.63 -5.04 11.80
CA GLU A 7 14.83 -5.68 10.50
C GLU A 7 13.59 -5.56 9.61
N VAL A 8 12.43 -5.92 10.15
CA VAL A 8 11.16 -5.89 9.40
C VAL A 8 10.76 -4.46 9.03
N ILE A 9 10.82 -3.55 9.99
CA ILE A 9 10.46 -2.14 9.76
C ILE A 9 11.41 -1.50 8.75
N GLY A 10 12.72 -1.72 8.88
CA GLY A 10 13.72 -1.22 7.93
C GLY A 10 13.48 -1.74 6.52
N SER A 11 13.19 -3.03 6.38
CA SER A 11 12.87 -3.65 5.10
C SER A 11 11.57 -3.10 4.50
N LEU A 12 10.54 -2.87 5.32
CA LEU A 12 9.28 -2.24 4.88
C LEU A 12 9.51 -0.81 4.39
N VAL A 13 10.28 -0.01 5.10
CA VAL A 13 10.63 1.36 4.67
C VAL A 13 11.30 1.34 3.30
N ALA A 14 12.29 0.47 3.12
CA ALA A 14 12.99 0.34 1.85
C ALA A 14 12.06 -0.07 0.70
N VAL A 15 11.24 -1.09 0.91
CA VAL A 15 10.28 -1.57 -0.10
C VAL A 15 9.25 -0.51 -0.46
N MET A 16 8.71 0.20 0.53
CA MET A 16 7.73 1.26 0.29
C MET A 16 8.32 2.45 -0.48
N ARG A 17 9.56 2.83 -0.17
CA ARG A 17 10.27 3.89 -0.90
C ARG A 17 10.56 3.48 -2.34
N ASP A 18 11.00 2.24 -2.56
CA ASP A 18 11.26 1.72 -3.90
C ASP A 18 9.95 1.63 -4.72
N GLU A 19 8.89 1.14 -4.12
CA GLU A 19 7.57 1.10 -4.77
C GLU A 19 7.07 2.50 -5.14
N THR A 20 7.20 3.45 -4.25
CA THR A 20 6.84 4.85 -4.51
C THR A 20 7.64 5.42 -5.69
N ALA A 21 8.93 5.19 -5.72
CA ALA A 21 9.80 5.62 -6.82
C ALA A 21 9.41 4.99 -8.16
N LEU A 22 9.10 3.70 -8.17
CA LEU A 22 8.63 3.00 -9.38
C LEU A 22 7.27 3.52 -9.87
N LEU A 23 6.36 3.79 -8.96
CA LEU A 23 5.06 4.40 -9.28
C LEU A 23 5.22 5.78 -9.90
N GLN A 24 6.12 6.60 -9.35
CA GLN A 24 6.44 7.92 -9.90
C GLN A 24 7.06 7.84 -11.30
N ALA A 25 7.86 6.81 -11.56
CA ALA A 25 8.48 6.56 -12.85
C ALA A 25 7.56 5.87 -13.87
N GLY A 26 6.35 5.46 -13.47
CA GLY A 26 5.42 4.74 -14.33
C GLY A 26 5.80 3.30 -14.65
N ARG A 27 6.65 2.68 -13.83
CA ARG A 27 7.18 1.32 -14.05
C ARG A 27 6.34 0.27 -13.32
N SER A 28 5.09 0.12 -13.72
CA SER A 28 4.10 -0.71 -13.03
C SER A 28 4.41 -2.21 -13.02
N ALA A 29 5.14 -2.72 -14.00
CA ALA A 29 5.53 -4.14 -14.04
C ALA A 29 6.43 -4.53 -12.87
N GLU A 30 7.34 -3.65 -12.45
CA GLU A 30 8.26 -3.88 -11.33
C GLU A 30 7.57 -3.71 -9.97
N VAL A 31 6.50 -2.95 -9.91
CA VAL A 31 5.72 -2.72 -8.69
C VAL A 31 5.11 -4.02 -8.14
N ARG A 32 4.74 -4.97 -9.00
CA ARG A 32 4.15 -6.25 -8.57
C ARG A 32 5.04 -7.05 -7.63
N GLU A 33 6.33 -7.12 -7.94
CA GLU A 33 7.28 -7.87 -7.11
C GLU A 33 7.45 -7.22 -5.73
N LEU A 34 7.54 -5.89 -5.71
CA LEU A 34 7.62 -5.14 -4.47
C LEU A 34 6.33 -5.21 -3.66
N ALA A 35 5.17 -5.21 -4.29
CA ALA A 35 3.88 -5.36 -3.62
C ALA A 35 3.78 -6.71 -2.88
N ALA A 36 4.25 -7.79 -3.50
CA ALA A 36 4.30 -9.10 -2.87
C ALA A 36 5.25 -9.14 -1.65
N ALA A 37 6.42 -8.54 -1.78
CA ALA A 37 7.39 -8.40 -0.68
C ALA A 37 6.81 -7.56 0.47
N LYS A 38 6.14 -6.47 0.15
CA LYS A 38 5.46 -5.60 1.13
C LYS A 38 4.40 -6.37 1.92
N LEU A 39 3.58 -7.18 1.26
CA LEU A 39 2.57 -8.00 1.93
C LEU A 39 3.19 -9.00 2.92
N LYS A 40 4.26 -9.67 2.53
CA LYS A 40 4.97 -10.62 3.41
C LYS A 40 5.58 -9.92 4.64
N LEU A 41 6.20 -8.78 4.42
CA LEU A 41 6.80 -7.99 5.50
C LEU A 41 5.73 -7.42 6.44
N THR A 42 4.62 -6.96 5.91
CA THR A 42 3.48 -6.48 6.70
C THR A 42 2.91 -7.60 7.58
N ALA A 43 2.70 -8.78 7.02
CA ALA A 43 2.22 -9.93 7.78
C ALA A 43 3.21 -10.34 8.91
N ARG A 44 4.51 -10.29 8.63
CA ARG A 44 5.54 -10.54 9.65
C ARG A 44 5.52 -9.49 10.75
N LEU A 45 5.36 -8.22 10.39
CA LEU A 45 5.24 -7.13 11.36
C LEU A 45 4.02 -7.30 12.25
N GLU A 46 2.86 -7.58 11.66
CA GLU A 46 1.61 -7.83 12.41
C GLU A 46 1.77 -8.98 13.40
N LYS A 47 2.43 -10.05 12.99
CA LYS A 47 2.73 -11.18 13.88
C LYS A 47 3.61 -10.78 15.05
N LEU A 48 4.71 -10.06 14.81
CA LEU A 48 5.61 -9.58 15.86
C LEU A 48 4.90 -8.63 16.83
N VAL A 49 4.07 -7.73 16.32
CA VAL A 49 3.26 -6.80 17.12
C VAL A 49 2.27 -7.57 18.01
N ALA A 50 1.60 -8.58 17.45
CA ALA A 50 0.66 -9.41 18.21
C ALA A 50 1.36 -10.24 19.29
N GLU A 51 2.53 -10.79 19.00
CA GLU A 51 3.35 -11.51 19.98
C GLU A 51 3.79 -10.61 21.14
N ALA A 52 4.32 -9.43 20.82
CA ALA A 52 4.73 -8.45 21.82
C ALA A 52 3.56 -7.99 22.68
N GLY A 53 2.41 -7.75 22.10
CA GLY A 53 1.19 -7.34 22.82
C GLY A 53 0.65 -8.40 23.77
N ARG A 54 0.88 -9.68 23.46
CA ARG A 54 0.51 -10.78 24.37
C ARG A 54 1.44 -10.89 25.58
N GLU A 55 2.70 -10.57 25.40
CA GLU A 55 3.70 -10.61 26.47
C GLU A 55 3.59 -9.41 27.40
N ASP A 56 3.37 -8.23 26.85
CA ASP A 56 3.29 -6.97 27.60
C ASP A 56 2.35 -5.98 26.91
N ALA A 57 1.27 -5.62 27.57
CA ALA A 57 0.31 -4.64 27.05
C ALA A 57 0.93 -3.26 26.79
N ASN A 58 1.99 -2.90 27.51
CA ASN A 58 2.68 -1.61 27.40
C ASN A 58 4.01 -1.72 26.61
N TRP A 59 4.20 -2.79 25.85
CA TRP A 59 5.43 -3.06 25.13
C TRP A 59 5.91 -1.91 24.25
N ARG A 60 4.96 -1.19 23.61
CA ARG A 60 5.28 -0.09 22.69
C ARG A 60 6.00 1.04 23.38
N GLU A 61 5.42 1.52 24.48
CA GLU A 61 6.00 2.62 25.28
C GLU A 61 7.38 2.24 25.77
N ARG A 62 7.51 1.07 26.39
CA ARG A 62 8.79 0.59 26.92
C ARG A 62 9.85 0.44 25.85
N MET A 63 9.48 -0.12 24.70
CA MET A 63 10.41 -0.38 23.62
C MET A 63 10.86 0.91 22.94
N LEU A 64 9.95 1.84 22.70
CA LEU A 64 10.26 3.12 22.07
C LEU A 64 11.04 4.05 23.00
N GLU A 65 10.78 4.00 24.29
CA GLU A 65 11.57 4.75 25.29
C GLU A 65 12.99 4.18 25.43
N ALA A 66 13.13 2.86 25.43
CA ALA A 66 14.41 2.18 25.56
C ALA A 66 15.30 2.30 24.31
N ASP A 67 14.71 2.53 23.14
CA ASP A 67 15.38 2.51 21.84
C ASP A 67 14.96 3.67 20.96
N SER A 68 15.72 4.76 21.01
CA SER A 68 15.48 5.94 20.20
C SER A 68 15.66 5.68 18.69
N GLY A 69 16.52 4.75 18.31
CA GLY A 69 16.72 4.33 16.92
C GLY A 69 15.49 3.61 16.37
N LEU A 70 14.86 2.76 17.17
CA LEU A 70 13.61 2.11 16.79
C LEU A 70 12.48 3.13 16.67
N ALA A 71 12.39 4.09 17.58
CA ALA A 71 11.40 5.16 17.51
C ALA A 71 11.56 6.01 16.24
N ALA A 72 12.79 6.33 15.86
CA ALA A 72 13.07 7.02 14.60
C ALA A 72 12.64 6.19 13.38
N LEU A 73 12.93 4.90 13.40
CA LEU A 73 12.58 3.99 12.31
C LEU A 73 11.06 3.82 12.15
N VAL A 74 10.32 3.80 13.25
CA VAL A 74 8.85 3.79 13.24
C VAL A 74 8.31 5.07 12.58
N ARG A 75 8.89 6.22 12.88
CA ARG A 75 8.51 7.48 12.22
C ARG A 75 8.80 7.46 10.72
N GLU A 76 9.95 6.92 10.33
CA GLU A 76 10.27 6.73 8.91
C GLU A 76 9.26 5.82 8.21
N LEU A 77 8.85 4.74 8.85
CA LEU A 77 7.82 3.85 8.32
C LEU A 77 6.49 4.57 8.12
N GLN A 78 6.08 5.37 9.08
CA GLN A 78 4.84 6.16 8.99
C GLN A 78 4.88 7.12 7.80
N VAL A 79 5.98 7.82 7.60
CA VAL A 79 6.17 8.74 6.46
C VAL A 79 6.18 7.97 5.15
N ALA A 80 6.96 6.90 5.05
CA ALA A 80 7.04 6.09 3.84
C ALA A 80 5.68 5.44 3.48
N ALA A 81 4.95 4.95 4.47
CA ALA A 81 3.62 4.39 4.28
C ALA A 81 2.61 5.43 3.79
N ALA A 82 2.65 6.64 4.35
CA ALA A 82 1.78 7.75 3.93
C ALA A 82 2.05 8.15 2.48
N GLU A 83 3.30 8.31 2.10
CA GLU A 83 3.69 8.64 0.72
C GLU A 83 3.32 7.53 -0.26
N ASN A 84 3.60 6.29 0.10
CA ASN A 84 3.25 5.12 -0.70
C ASN A 84 1.73 5.02 -0.91
N GLY A 85 0.95 5.20 0.15
CA GLY A 85 -0.50 5.22 0.10
C GLY A 85 -1.05 6.32 -0.82
N ARG A 86 -0.49 7.52 -0.75
CA ARG A 86 -0.89 8.63 -1.64
C ARG A 86 -0.59 8.33 -3.10
N MET A 87 0.56 7.75 -3.39
CA MET A 87 0.92 7.39 -4.77
C MET A 87 0.02 6.28 -5.33
N LEU A 88 -0.28 5.26 -4.53
CA LEU A 88 -1.22 4.21 -4.92
C LEU A 88 -2.61 4.77 -5.16
N GLN A 89 -3.10 5.63 -4.28
CA GLN A 89 -4.40 6.27 -4.43
C GLN A 89 -4.47 7.12 -5.70
N ARG A 90 -3.44 7.90 -5.97
CA ARG A 90 -3.35 8.69 -7.21
C ARG A 90 -3.38 7.81 -8.45
N ARG A 91 -2.70 6.68 -8.45
CA ARG A 91 -2.73 5.73 -9.58
C ARG A 91 -4.11 5.12 -9.77
N ILE A 92 -4.82 4.81 -8.70
CA ILE A 92 -6.19 4.33 -8.76
C ILE A 92 -7.11 5.39 -9.39
N GLU A 93 -7.00 6.63 -8.96
CA GLU A 93 -7.79 7.76 -9.47
C GLU A 93 -7.52 7.99 -10.97
N LEU A 94 -6.26 8.02 -11.38
CA LEU A 94 -5.88 8.18 -12.79
C LEU A 94 -6.41 7.03 -13.65
N SER A 95 -6.37 5.80 -13.15
CA SER A 95 -6.92 4.64 -13.85
C SER A 95 -8.43 4.75 -14.01
N ARG A 96 -9.14 5.22 -13.00
CA ARG A 96 -10.59 5.46 -13.08
C ARG A 96 -10.92 6.55 -14.08
N GLU A 97 -10.21 7.67 -14.05
CA GLU A 97 -10.39 8.77 -15.00
C GLU A 97 -10.17 8.30 -16.45
N LEU A 98 -9.13 7.50 -16.68
CA LEU A 98 -8.85 6.92 -17.99
C LEU A 98 -9.96 5.98 -18.45
N LEU A 99 -10.44 5.09 -17.59
CA LEU A 99 -11.54 4.18 -17.89
C LEU A 99 -12.83 4.93 -18.19
N ASP A 100 -13.13 5.98 -17.42
CA ASP A 100 -14.29 6.84 -17.66
C ASP A 100 -14.18 7.58 -19.00
N ALA A 101 -13.01 8.08 -19.36
CA ALA A 101 -12.76 8.73 -20.64
C ALA A 101 -12.92 7.76 -21.81
N ILE A 102 -12.41 6.52 -21.68
CA ILE A 102 -12.57 5.47 -22.69
C ILE A 102 -14.05 5.10 -22.86
N ALA A 103 -14.77 4.93 -21.75
CA ALA A 103 -16.20 4.64 -21.76
C ALA A 103 -17.02 5.75 -22.42
N ALA A 104 -16.70 7.01 -22.11
CA ALA A 104 -17.35 8.18 -22.74
C ALA A 104 -17.09 8.24 -24.24
N GLU A 105 -15.86 7.99 -24.69
CA GLU A 105 -15.50 7.97 -26.12
C GLU A 105 -16.15 6.81 -26.86
N ALA A 106 -16.17 5.62 -26.24
CA ALA A 106 -16.87 4.46 -26.80
C ALA A 106 -18.37 4.74 -26.96
N LYS A 107 -18.99 5.41 -26.00
CA LYS A 107 -20.38 5.83 -26.04
C LYS A 107 -20.63 6.85 -27.15
N ARG A 108 -19.73 7.83 -27.33
CA ARG A 108 -19.82 8.83 -28.38
C ARG A 108 -19.71 8.22 -29.78
N LEU A 109 -18.81 7.25 -29.97
CA LEU A 109 -18.56 6.59 -31.26
C LEU A 109 -19.56 5.49 -31.60
N GLY A 110 -20.05 4.77 -30.55
CA GLY A 110 -20.81 3.55 -30.74
C GLY A 110 -22.34 3.70 -30.83
N GLY A 111 -22.91 4.86 -30.50
CA GLY A 111 -24.35 5.04 -30.46
C GLY A 111 -25.07 3.98 -29.65
N ASN A 112 -26.07 3.28 -30.19
CA ASN A 112 -26.83 2.25 -29.48
C ASN A 112 -26.05 1.01 -29.06
N ARG A 113 -24.86 0.79 -29.60
CA ARG A 113 -23.99 -0.32 -29.20
C ARG A 113 -23.39 -0.08 -27.81
N SER A 114 -23.37 1.16 -27.36
CA SER A 114 -22.77 1.53 -26.09
C SER A 114 -23.54 0.98 -24.88
N GLU A 115 -24.86 0.85 -24.97
CA GLU A 115 -25.68 0.33 -23.87
C GLU A 115 -25.38 -1.14 -23.56
N THR A 116 -25.29 -1.98 -24.59
CA THR A 116 -24.96 -3.40 -24.45
C THR A 116 -23.52 -3.59 -23.94
N TYR A 117 -22.61 -2.78 -24.42
CA TYR A 117 -21.22 -2.82 -24.01
C TYR A 117 -21.05 -2.32 -22.57
N ALA A 118 -21.70 -1.25 -22.18
CA ALA A 118 -21.66 -0.72 -20.81
C ALA A 118 -22.27 -1.70 -19.80
N ALA A 119 -23.35 -2.38 -20.14
CA ALA A 119 -23.94 -3.40 -19.29
C ALA A 119 -23.00 -4.59 -19.05
N THR A 120 -22.16 -4.92 -20.00
CA THR A 120 -21.18 -6.01 -19.88
C THR A 120 -19.88 -5.56 -19.20
N GLY A 121 -19.40 -4.36 -19.52
CA GLY A 121 -18.15 -3.82 -18.99
C GLY A 121 -18.27 -3.19 -17.61
N GLY A 122 -19.43 -2.60 -17.29
CA GLY A 122 -19.66 -1.91 -16.02
C GLY A 122 -19.71 -2.83 -14.80
N VAL A 123 -19.95 -4.12 -15.00
CA VAL A 123 -19.99 -5.13 -13.94
C VAL A 123 -18.58 -5.54 -13.50
N ARG A 124 -17.58 -5.33 -14.32
CA ARG A 124 -16.19 -5.62 -14.00
C ARG A 124 -15.51 -4.41 -13.40
N ARG A 125 -15.91 -4.05 -12.25
CA ARG A 125 -15.05 -3.19 -11.44
C ARG A 125 -13.87 -4.03 -11.03
N THR A 126 -12.75 -3.77 -11.65
CA THR A 126 -11.49 -4.34 -11.23
C THR A 126 -11.29 -3.98 -9.78
N GLU A 127 -11.24 -4.97 -8.93
CA GLU A 127 -10.85 -4.78 -7.56
C GLU A 127 -9.39 -4.34 -7.54
N LEU A 128 -9.18 -3.05 -7.51
CA LEU A 128 -7.87 -2.51 -7.27
C LEU A 128 -7.55 -2.68 -5.79
N PRO A 129 -6.41 -3.26 -5.43
CA PRO A 129 -6.08 -3.45 -4.04
C PRO A 129 -6.04 -2.10 -3.32
N ALA A 130 -6.74 -2.03 -2.21
CA ALA A 130 -6.71 -0.85 -1.35
C ALA A 130 -5.31 -0.66 -0.77
N PRO A 131 -4.87 0.59 -0.53
CA PRO A 131 -3.61 0.85 0.17
C PRO A 131 -3.62 0.19 1.54
N ILE A 132 -2.52 -0.46 1.89
CA ILE A 132 -2.37 -1.10 3.20
C ILE A 132 -2.19 -0.02 4.25
N SER A 133 -3.07 0.00 5.24
CA SER A 133 -2.95 0.87 6.40
C SER A 133 -2.15 0.18 7.50
N ILE A 134 -1.00 0.74 7.83
CA ILE A 134 -0.12 0.22 8.88
C ILE A 134 -0.21 1.07 10.15
N ASN A 135 -0.76 2.26 10.06
CA ASN A 135 -0.74 3.26 11.13
C ASN A 135 -1.44 2.83 12.42
N ALA A 136 -2.50 2.05 12.32
CA ALA A 136 -3.26 1.62 13.47
C ALA A 136 -2.55 0.55 14.31
N SER A 137 -1.58 -0.15 13.74
CA SER A 137 -0.87 -1.26 14.39
C SER A 137 0.39 -0.84 15.14
N LEU A 138 0.85 0.34 14.89
CA LEU A 138 2.03 0.95 15.49
C LEU A 138 1.67 2.19 16.28
#